data_bf368bbc7a7d3c89b277f4a8b17ef7be
#
_entry.id   bf368bbc7a7d3c89b277f4a8b17ef7be
#
_cell.length_a   1.000
_cell.length_b   1.000
_cell.length_c   1.000
_cell.angle_alpha   90.00
_cell.angle_beta   90.00
_cell.angle_gamma   90.00
#
_symmetry.space_group_name_H-M   'P 1'
#
loop_
_entity.id
_entity.type
_entity.pdbx_description
1 polymer ?
#
loop_
_entity_poly.entity_id
_entity_poly.type
_entity_poly.pdbx_seq_one_letter_code
_entity_poly.pdbx_strand_id
1 'polypeptide(L)'
;MPREFTYRGYTLEQLQQMSMDQVIKLLPSRARRSLERGLTHAQLRLLEKIKEYKTLIKSGDKPKKPLKTHARDMVIIPEMVGLTIHVYNGKEFVPVEIRPEMIGHRLGEFAPTNKQVKHGRAGVGATRMKRGVKPLFREVRCNQEQPLLLASVYLSSSPTPAHIQLN
;
A
#
# COMPACT_ATOMS: atom_id res chain seq x y z
N MET A 1 9.71 11.84 18.27
CA MET A 1 10.26 12.49 17.07
C MET A 1 10.41 11.45 15.97
N PRO A 2 9.98 11.70 14.74
CA PRO A 2 10.21 10.78 13.64
C PRO A 2 11.72 10.63 13.44
N ARG A 3 12.19 9.40 13.29
CA ARG A 3 13.61 9.14 13.03
C ARG A 3 13.93 9.59 11.60
N GLU A 4 14.94 10.43 11.44
CA GLU A 4 15.44 10.80 10.13
C GLU A 4 15.96 9.56 9.41
N PHE A 5 15.66 9.44 8.12
CA PHE A 5 16.14 8.33 7.33
C PHE A 5 17.65 8.48 7.09
N THR A 6 18.38 7.44 7.46
CA THR A 6 19.82 7.32 7.16
C THR A 6 20.10 6.01 6.46
N TYR A 7 20.84 6.05 5.37
CA TYR A 7 21.28 4.87 4.65
C TYR A 7 22.79 4.69 4.82
N ARG A 8 23.18 3.63 5.55
CA ARG A 8 24.59 3.35 5.89
C ARG A 8 25.34 4.53 6.51
N GLY A 9 24.65 5.33 7.33
CA GLY A 9 25.21 6.48 8.03
C GLY A 9 25.14 7.80 7.26
N TYR A 10 24.64 7.80 6.02
CA TYR A 10 24.49 9.01 5.22
C TYR A 10 23.02 9.44 5.16
N THR A 11 22.79 10.74 5.24
CA THR A 11 21.45 11.32 5.04
C THR A 11 21.10 11.34 3.55
N LEU A 12 19.81 11.51 3.22
CA LEU A 12 19.36 11.55 1.82
C LEU A 12 20.05 12.65 1.02
N GLU A 13 20.22 13.83 1.62
CA GLU A 13 20.87 14.98 0.99
C GLU A 13 22.33 14.68 0.63
N GLN A 14 23.07 14.08 1.56
CA GLN A 14 24.45 13.64 1.33
C GLN A 14 24.53 12.63 0.18
N LEU A 15 23.62 11.66 0.16
CA LEU A 15 23.58 10.66 -0.91
C LEU A 15 23.27 11.26 -2.28
N GLN A 16 22.46 12.32 -2.35
CA GLN A 16 22.17 13.02 -3.60
C GLN A 16 23.33 13.89 -4.11
N GLN A 17 24.20 14.37 -3.20
CA GLN A 17 25.39 15.16 -3.53
C GLN A 17 26.60 14.30 -3.91
N MET A 18 26.61 13.02 -3.50
CA MET A 18 27.70 12.09 -3.80
C MET A 18 27.77 11.73 -5.29
N SER A 19 28.98 11.45 -5.77
CA SER A 19 29.16 10.90 -7.11
C SER A 19 28.56 9.49 -7.22
N MET A 20 28.14 9.10 -8.44
CA MET A 20 27.57 7.79 -8.68
C MET A 20 28.48 6.64 -8.25
N ASP A 21 29.78 6.77 -8.44
CA ASP A 21 30.75 5.74 -8.05
C ASP A 21 30.80 5.51 -6.53
N GLN A 22 30.64 6.58 -5.76
CA GLN A 22 30.57 6.49 -4.30
C GLN A 22 29.25 5.84 -3.87
N VAL A 23 28.12 6.24 -4.47
CA VAL A 23 26.81 5.64 -4.21
C VAL A 23 26.81 4.14 -4.55
N ILE A 24 27.40 3.74 -5.67
CA ILE A 24 27.51 2.33 -6.07
C ILE A 24 28.24 1.51 -5.01
N LYS A 25 29.31 2.02 -4.39
CA LYS A 25 30.05 1.33 -3.31
C LYS A 25 29.20 1.11 -2.06
N LEU A 26 28.25 2.00 -1.79
CA LEU A 26 27.34 1.89 -0.65
C LEU A 26 26.20 0.89 -0.88
N LEU A 27 25.88 0.56 -2.13
CA LEU A 27 24.79 -0.33 -2.47
C LEU A 27 25.11 -1.80 -2.13
N PRO A 28 24.07 -2.67 -1.98
CA PRO A 28 24.26 -4.11 -1.82
C PRO A 28 25.03 -4.71 -2.99
N SER A 29 25.78 -5.78 -2.75
CA SER A 29 26.68 -6.40 -3.74
C SER A 29 25.98 -6.74 -5.08
N ARG A 30 24.74 -7.20 -5.04
CA ARG A 30 23.96 -7.52 -6.24
C ARG A 30 23.62 -6.27 -7.06
N ALA A 31 23.22 -5.20 -6.41
CA ALA A 31 22.90 -3.93 -7.06
C ALA A 31 24.18 -3.27 -7.62
N ARG A 32 25.27 -3.28 -6.83
CA ARG A 32 26.58 -2.80 -7.24
C ARG A 32 27.05 -3.48 -8.51
N ARG A 33 27.09 -4.82 -8.51
CA ARG A 33 27.50 -5.59 -9.69
C ARG A 33 26.64 -5.31 -10.92
N SER A 34 25.34 -5.07 -10.74
CA SER A 34 24.44 -4.73 -11.86
C SER A 34 24.78 -3.38 -12.46
N LEU A 35 25.13 -2.39 -11.65
CA LEU A 35 25.49 -1.04 -12.12
C LEU A 35 26.90 -1.00 -12.71
N GLU A 36 27.88 -1.72 -12.13
CA GLU A 36 29.25 -1.84 -12.65
C GLU A 36 29.31 -2.50 -14.03
N ARG A 37 28.43 -3.46 -14.32
CA ARG A 37 28.33 -4.11 -15.63
C ARG A 37 27.80 -3.20 -16.74
N GLY A 38 27.27 -2.05 -16.36
CA GLY A 38 26.62 -1.12 -17.27
C GLY A 38 25.11 -1.27 -17.32
N LEU A 39 24.46 -0.24 -17.80
CA LEU A 39 23.01 -0.13 -17.88
C LEU A 39 22.51 -0.61 -19.25
N THR A 40 21.37 -1.29 -19.26
CA THR A 40 20.69 -1.67 -20.50
C THR A 40 20.09 -0.44 -21.18
N HIS A 41 19.84 -0.53 -22.49
CA HIS A 41 19.26 0.57 -23.25
C HIS A 41 17.92 1.08 -22.68
N ALA A 42 17.08 0.17 -22.13
CA ALA A 42 15.82 0.53 -21.49
C ALA A 42 16.04 1.32 -20.18
N GLN A 43 17.09 0.98 -19.42
CA GLN A 43 17.48 1.67 -18.19
C GLN A 43 18.09 3.05 -18.49
N LEU A 44 18.93 3.17 -19.52
CA LEU A 44 19.47 4.44 -19.98
C LEU A 44 18.36 5.41 -20.39
N ARG A 45 17.43 4.95 -21.24
CA ARG A 45 16.25 5.76 -21.61
C ARG A 45 15.41 6.21 -20.41
N LEU A 46 15.31 5.36 -19.38
CA LEU A 46 14.61 5.73 -18.16
C LEU A 46 15.35 6.85 -17.41
N LEU A 47 16.69 6.76 -17.30
CA LEU A 47 17.49 7.80 -16.65
C LEU A 47 17.42 9.13 -17.38
N GLU A 48 17.46 9.14 -18.70
CA GLU A 48 17.27 10.33 -19.52
C GLU A 48 15.93 11.01 -19.23
N LYS A 49 14.84 10.22 -19.26
CA LYS A 49 13.50 10.73 -18.91
C LYS A 49 13.41 11.26 -17.48
N ILE A 50 14.10 10.62 -16.53
CA ILE A 50 14.15 11.10 -15.14
C ILE A 50 14.87 12.46 -15.05
N LYS A 51 15.96 12.63 -15.78
CA LYS A 51 16.69 13.92 -15.84
C LYS A 51 15.80 15.02 -16.43
N GLU A 52 15.16 14.76 -17.56
CA GLU A 52 14.18 15.68 -18.19
C GLU A 52 13.03 16.04 -17.23
N TYR A 53 12.48 15.03 -16.57
CA TYR A 53 11.39 15.21 -15.62
C TYR A 53 11.79 16.08 -14.43
N LYS A 54 13.01 15.92 -13.92
CA LYS A 54 13.56 16.76 -12.86
C LYS A 54 13.83 18.18 -13.30
N THR A 55 14.31 18.40 -14.53
CA THR A 55 14.51 19.74 -15.06
C THR A 55 13.18 20.48 -15.19
N LEU A 56 12.12 19.82 -15.66
CA LEU A 56 10.77 20.38 -15.74
C LEU A 56 10.20 20.75 -14.36
N ILE A 57 10.38 19.88 -13.36
CA ILE A 57 9.94 20.17 -11.99
C ILE A 57 10.68 21.39 -11.43
N LYS A 58 11.99 21.49 -11.67
CA LYS A 58 12.78 22.65 -11.23
C LYS A 58 12.38 23.97 -11.91
N SER A 59 11.90 23.90 -13.16
CA SER A 59 11.35 25.04 -13.90
C SER A 59 9.94 25.44 -13.44
N GLY A 60 9.32 24.64 -12.52
CA GLY A 60 7.96 24.88 -12.05
C GLY A 60 6.87 24.33 -12.97
N ASP A 61 7.24 23.73 -14.09
CA ASP A 61 6.30 23.13 -15.02
C ASP A 61 5.86 21.74 -14.56
N LYS A 62 4.56 21.51 -14.57
CA LYS A 62 4.03 20.15 -14.29
C LYS A 62 4.20 19.28 -15.54
N PRO A 63 4.90 18.16 -15.44
CA PRO A 63 5.08 17.28 -16.58
C PRO A 63 3.73 16.71 -17.04
N LYS A 64 3.41 16.94 -18.31
CA LYS A 64 2.12 16.54 -18.92
C LYS A 64 1.94 15.03 -19.02
N LYS A 65 3.03 14.27 -19.03
CA LYS A 65 3.01 12.81 -19.21
C LYS A 65 3.60 12.10 -17.98
N PRO A 66 2.93 11.05 -17.46
CA PRO A 66 3.48 10.24 -16.38
C PRO A 66 4.73 9.49 -16.86
N LEU A 67 5.70 9.32 -15.95
CA LEU A 67 6.93 8.59 -16.21
C LEU A 67 6.64 7.08 -16.21
N LYS A 68 6.55 6.45 -17.39
CA LYS A 68 6.25 5.02 -17.55
C LYS A 68 7.49 4.23 -17.95
N THR A 69 7.65 3.04 -17.39
CA THR A 69 8.78 2.16 -17.69
C THR A 69 8.42 0.67 -17.66
N HIS A 70 9.09 -0.10 -18.51
CA HIS A 70 9.13 -1.56 -18.48
C HIS A 70 10.39 -2.09 -17.79
N ALA A 71 11.37 -1.23 -17.49
CA ALA A 71 12.64 -1.60 -16.87
C ALA A 71 12.45 -1.93 -15.38
N ARG A 72 11.93 -3.13 -15.10
CA ARG A 72 11.68 -3.62 -13.74
C ARG A 72 12.95 -3.93 -12.97
N ASP A 73 14.02 -4.24 -13.66
CA ASP A 73 15.35 -4.60 -13.15
C ASP A 73 16.19 -3.40 -12.75
N MET A 74 15.72 -2.17 -13.04
CA MET A 74 16.41 -0.95 -12.67
C MET A 74 16.55 -0.82 -11.16
N VAL A 75 17.76 -0.57 -10.68
CA VAL A 75 18.07 -0.30 -9.28
C VAL A 75 17.67 1.13 -8.93
N ILE A 76 17.02 1.31 -7.80
CA ILE A 76 16.61 2.61 -7.30
C ILE A 76 17.83 3.35 -6.75
N ILE A 77 18.11 4.50 -7.35
CA ILE A 77 19.23 5.38 -7.04
C ILE A 77 18.71 6.58 -6.22
N PRO A 78 19.52 7.20 -5.36
CA PRO A 78 19.09 8.37 -4.57
C PRO A 78 18.52 9.52 -5.40
N GLU A 79 18.95 9.66 -6.64
CA GLU A 79 18.39 10.65 -7.57
C GLU A 79 16.91 10.43 -7.90
N MET A 80 16.38 9.22 -7.76
CA MET A 80 14.99 8.91 -8.11
C MET A 80 14.01 9.21 -6.97
N VAL A 81 14.49 9.46 -5.77
CA VAL A 81 13.68 9.69 -4.58
C VAL A 81 12.76 10.92 -4.76
N GLY A 82 11.51 10.77 -4.34
CA GLY A 82 10.48 11.80 -4.47
C GLY A 82 9.76 11.84 -5.82
N LEU A 83 10.14 10.96 -6.78
CA LEU A 83 9.45 10.83 -8.06
C LEU A 83 8.44 9.69 -8.04
N THR A 84 7.35 9.86 -8.77
CA THR A 84 6.38 8.79 -9.03
C THR A 84 6.67 8.15 -10.39
N ILE A 85 7.04 6.87 -10.38
CA ILE A 85 7.38 6.09 -11.58
C ILE A 85 6.30 5.02 -11.78
N HIS A 86 5.72 4.97 -12.96
CA HIS A 86 4.75 3.95 -13.34
C HIS A 86 5.47 2.74 -13.91
N VAL A 87 5.51 1.65 -13.15
CA VAL A 87 6.20 0.40 -13.48
C VAL A 87 5.21 -0.63 -14.02
N TYR A 88 5.56 -1.26 -15.14
CA TYR A 88 4.72 -2.28 -15.76
C TYR A 88 4.72 -3.58 -14.97
N ASN A 89 3.54 -4.11 -14.63
CA ASN A 89 3.37 -5.35 -13.88
C ASN A 89 2.97 -6.57 -14.74
N GLY A 90 2.97 -6.42 -16.07
CA GLY A 90 2.53 -7.43 -17.02
C GLY A 90 1.15 -7.15 -17.61
N LYS A 91 0.29 -6.43 -16.91
CA LYS A 91 -1.06 -6.04 -17.34
C LYS A 91 -1.22 -4.52 -17.44
N GLU A 92 -0.78 -3.80 -16.44
CA GLU A 92 -0.98 -2.36 -16.29
C GLU A 92 0.26 -1.68 -15.71
N PHE A 93 0.29 -0.35 -15.76
CA PHE A 93 1.35 0.45 -15.16
C PHE A 93 0.95 0.85 -13.74
N VAL A 94 1.64 0.30 -12.75
CA VAL A 94 1.42 0.60 -11.34
C VAL A 94 2.21 1.84 -10.95
N PRO A 95 1.59 2.89 -10.39
CA PRO A 95 2.30 4.04 -9.87
C PRO A 95 3.07 3.65 -8.59
N VAL A 96 4.38 3.88 -8.59
CA VAL A 96 5.28 3.65 -7.47
C VAL A 96 5.90 4.98 -7.07
N GLU A 97 5.59 5.45 -5.89
CA GLU A 97 6.22 6.61 -5.27
C GLU A 97 7.54 6.17 -4.64
N ILE A 98 8.65 6.74 -5.11
CA ILE A 98 9.99 6.36 -4.65
C ILE A 98 10.29 7.03 -3.32
N ARG A 99 10.32 6.24 -2.26
CA ARG A 99 10.69 6.66 -0.91
C ARG A 99 12.19 6.44 -0.65
N PRO A 100 12.79 7.16 0.31
CA PRO A 100 14.20 6.97 0.65
C PRO A 100 14.54 5.52 1.05
N GLU A 101 13.63 4.83 1.71
CA GLU A 101 13.79 3.44 2.15
C GLU A 101 13.96 2.44 1.00
N MET A 102 13.55 2.83 -0.21
CA MET A 102 13.61 1.98 -1.41
C MET A 102 14.98 2.02 -2.09
N ILE A 103 15.92 2.82 -1.61
CA ILE A 103 17.27 2.91 -2.19
C ILE A 103 17.95 1.54 -2.16
N GLY A 104 18.50 1.12 -3.31
CA GLY A 104 19.18 -0.17 -3.46
C GLY A 104 18.29 -1.35 -3.81
N HIS A 105 16.97 -1.19 -3.77
CA HIS A 105 15.98 -2.14 -4.27
C HIS A 105 15.75 -1.97 -5.77
N ARG A 106 15.02 -2.89 -6.38
CA ARG A 106 14.67 -2.81 -7.81
C ARG A 106 13.22 -2.33 -7.97
N LEU A 107 12.95 -1.61 -9.04
CA LEU A 107 11.59 -1.11 -9.35
C LEU A 107 10.55 -2.22 -9.40
N GLY A 108 10.94 -3.41 -9.89
CA GLY A 108 10.04 -4.56 -9.99
C GLY A 108 9.56 -5.14 -8.66
N GLU A 109 10.25 -4.87 -7.56
CA GLU A 109 9.85 -5.32 -6.23
C GLU A 109 8.57 -4.62 -5.73
N PHE A 110 8.36 -3.38 -6.18
CA PHE A 110 7.21 -2.56 -5.79
C PHE A 110 6.01 -2.66 -6.74
N ALA A 111 6.17 -3.38 -7.84
CA ALA A 111 5.10 -3.66 -8.80
C ALA A 111 4.93 -5.17 -8.98
N PRO A 112 4.30 -5.90 -8.05
CA PRO A 112 4.15 -7.34 -8.13
C PRO A 112 3.34 -7.76 -9.36
N THR A 113 3.80 -8.83 -10.03
CA THR A 113 3.10 -9.44 -11.17
C THR A 113 2.04 -10.43 -10.73
N ASN A 114 2.20 -10.99 -9.52
CA ASN A 114 1.29 -11.97 -8.97
C ASN A 114 0.20 -11.28 -8.16
N LYS A 115 -1.05 -11.70 -8.37
CA LYS A 115 -2.18 -11.27 -7.55
C LYS A 115 -2.33 -12.21 -6.36
N GLN A 116 -2.42 -11.66 -5.17
CA GLN A 116 -2.72 -12.44 -3.97
C GLN A 116 -4.13 -13.02 -4.10
N VAL A 117 -4.23 -14.35 -4.10
CA VAL A 117 -5.51 -15.05 -4.20
C VAL A 117 -6.12 -15.16 -2.81
N LYS A 118 -7.35 -14.64 -2.68
CA LYS A 118 -8.18 -14.88 -1.51
C LYS A 118 -9.16 -16.00 -1.87
N HIS A 119 -8.96 -17.17 -1.29
CA HIS A 119 -9.89 -18.26 -1.48
C HIS A 119 -11.18 -17.94 -0.73
N GLY A 120 -12.31 -17.80 -1.43
CA GLY A 120 -13.62 -17.53 -0.83
C GLY A 120 -14.21 -18.72 -0.11
N ARG A 121 -13.77 -19.95 -0.45
CA ARG A 121 -14.19 -21.20 0.19
C ARG A 121 -12.98 -22.00 0.60
N ALA A 122 -13.03 -22.54 1.79
CA ALA A 122 -12.01 -23.47 2.24
C ALA A 122 -11.98 -24.71 1.32
N GLY A 123 -10.78 -25.18 0.99
CA GLY A 123 -10.57 -26.35 0.14
C GLY A 123 -11.21 -27.64 0.70
N VAL A 124 -11.10 -28.73 -0.03
CA VAL A 124 -11.71 -30.04 0.28
C VAL A 124 -11.46 -30.52 1.71
N GLY A 125 -10.33 -30.20 2.33
CA GLY A 125 -10.01 -30.53 3.72
C GLY A 125 -10.91 -29.86 4.75
N ALA A 126 -11.30 -28.62 4.55
CA ALA A 126 -12.16 -27.90 5.48
C ALA A 126 -13.64 -28.33 5.38
N THR A 127 -14.08 -28.79 4.21
CA THR A 127 -15.40 -29.42 4.04
C THR A 127 -15.46 -30.80 4.70
N ARG A 128 -14.33 -31.51 4.76
CA ARG A 128 -14.25 -32.82 5.41
C ARG A 128 -14.34 -32.72 6.94
N MET A 129 -13.74 -31.67 7.52
CA MET A 129 -13.87 -31.39 8.96
C MET A 129 -15.31 -31.04 9.38
N LYS A 130 -16.07 -30.34 8.53
CA LYS A 130 -17.49 -30.01 8.84
C LYS A 130 -18.42 -31.22 8.86
N ARG A 131 -18.06 -32.35 8.22
CA ARG A 131 -18.88 -33.57 8.23
C ARG A 131 -18.69 -34.42 9.48
N GLY A 132 -17.62 -34.21 10.27
CA GLY A 132 -17.31 -35.03 11.42
C GLY A 132 -17.52 -34.38 12.79
N VAL A 133 -17.59 -33.06 12.84
CA VAL A 133 -17.81 -32.35 14.12
C VAL A 133 -19.24 -31.81 14.11
N LYS A 134 -20.15 -32.58 14.63
CA LYS A 134 -21.40 -32.03 15.14
C LYS A 134 -20.99 -31.01 16.20
N PRO A 135 -21.43 -29.73 16.11
CA PRO A 135 -21.12 -28.79 17.18
C PRO A 135 -21.69 -29.35 18.47
N LEU A 136 -20.81 -29.61 19.43
CA LEU A 136 -21.16 -30.00 20.80
C LEU A 136 -21.86 -28.88 21.57
N PHE A 137 -21.99 -27.72 20.97
CA PHE A 137 -22.84 -26.65 21.44
C PHE A 137 -24.25 -26.87 20.87
N ARG A 138 -24.99 -27.71 21.56
CA ARG A 138 -26.44 -27.64 21.55
C ARG A 138 -26.79 -26.25 22.05
N GLU A 139 -27.23 -25.38 21.16
CA GLU A 139 -27.91 -24.16 21.56
C GLU A 139 -28.96 -24.56 22.61
N VAL A 140 -28.67 -24.17 23.85
CA VAL A 140 -29.72 -24.13 24.87
C VAL A 140 -30.65 -23.06 24.37
N ARG A 141 -31.70 -23.52 23.67
CA ARG A 141 -32.84 -22.69 23.31
C ARG A 141 -33.41 -22.24 24.64
N CYS A 142 -33.02 -21.02 25.09
CA CYS A 142 -33.76 -20.32 26.13
C CYS A 142 -35.20 -20.19 25.64
N ASN A 143 -36.00 -21.08 26.10
CA ASN A 143 -37.44 -20.99 26.00
C ASN A 143 -37.83 -19.79 26.88
N GLN A 144 -37.95 -18.63 26.28
CA GLN A 144 -38.63 -17.51 26.89
C GLN A 144 -40.14 -17.85 26.84
N GLU A 145 -40.54 -18.68 27.76
CA GLU A 145 -41.93 -18.69 28.20
C GLU A 145 -42.18 -17.36 28.89
N GLN A 146 -42.82 -16.46 28.18
CA GLN A 146 -43.41 -15.28 28.77
C GLN A 146 -44.55 -15.71 29.66
N PRO A 147 -44.58 -15.34 30.93
CA PRO A 147 -45.81 -15.43 31.69
C PRO A 147 -46.75 -14.27 31.27
N LEU A 148 -47.67 -14.59 30.38
CA LEU A 148 -48.90 -13.82 30.28
C LEU A 148 -49.66 -14.00 31.59
N LEU A 149 -49.58 -13.08 32.50
CA LEU A 149 -50.55 -12.82 33.55
C LEU A 149 -50.00 -11.68 34.44
N LEU A 150 -50.54 -10.51 34.24
CA LEU A 150 -50.78 -9.42 35.17
C LEU A 150 -50.78 -8.07 34.41
N ALA A 151 -51.71 -7.92 33.52
CA ALA A 151 -52.10 -6.60 33.02
C ALA A 151 -53.59 -6.41 33.25
N SER A 152 -53.94 -6.34 34.49
CA SER A 152 -55.25 -5.84 34.91
C SER A 152 -55.01 -5.16 36.24
N VAL A 153 -55.01 -3.92 36.23
CA VAL A 153 -55.11 -2.88 37.28
C VAL A 153 -54.08 -1.79 37.02
N TYR A 154 -54.45 -0.86 36.23
CA TYR A 154 -54.30 0.57 36.45
C TYR A 154 -54.89 1.33 35.26
N LEU A 155 -56.20 1.34 35.23
CA LEU A 155 -56.95 2.38 34.54
C LEU A 155 -57.14 3.51 35.55
N SER A 156 -56.87 4.70 35.12
CA SER A 156 -57.31 5.98 35.69
C SER A 156 -56.17 6.92 36.03
N SER A 157 -55.89 7.81 35.13
CA SER A 157 -55.95 9.27 35.31
C SER A 157 -55.15 9.98 34.23
N SER A 158 -55.87 10.42 33.22
CA SER A 158 -55.47 11.56 32.39
C SER A 158 -55.52 12.83 33.23
N PRO A 159 -54.76 13.88 32.94
CA PRO A 159 -55.32 14.95 32.13
C PRO A 159 -54.39 15.55 31.06
N THR A 160 -54.98 15.87 29.94
CA THR A 160 -54.65 16.84 28.89
C THR A 160 -54.84 18.27 29.43
N PRO A 161 -54.64 19.37 28.69
CA PRO A 161 -53.49 19.83 27.90
C PRO A 161 -53.11 21.29 28.24
N ALA A 162 -52.07 21.81 27.68
CA ALA A 162 -51.95 23.27 27.55
C ALA A 162 -51.19 23.64 26.28
N HIS A 163 -51.94 24.11 25.36
CA HIS A 163 -51.71 25.06 24.33
C HIS A 163 -50.91 26.27 24.81
N ILE A 164 -49.82 26.61 24.18
CA ILE A 164 -49.34 28.00 24.07
C ILE A 164 -48.74 28.18 22.68
N GLN A 165 -49.42 29.06 21.95
CA GLN A 165 -49.04 29.72 20.73
C GLN A 165 -48.08 30.89 20.99
N LEU A 166 -47.42 31.31 19.90
CA LEU A 166 -46.89 32.65 19.55
C LEU A 166 -45.59 33.09 20.25
N ASN A 167 -44.56 33.40 19.59
CA ASN A 167 -44.28 34.38 18.52
C ASN A 167 -43.02 33.98 17.77
#